data_783707f611989c6ae193fd10efcb2090
#
_entry.id   783707f611989c6ae193fd10efcb2090
#
_cell.length_a   1.000
_cell.length_b   1.000
_cell.length_c   1.000
_cell.angle_alpha   90.00
_cell.angle_beta   90.00
_cell.angle_gamma   90.00
#
_symmetry.space_group_name_H-M   'P 1'
#
loop_
_entity.id
_entity.type
_entity.pdbx_description
1 polymer ?
#
loop_
_entity_poly.entity_id
_entity_poly.type
_entity_poly.pdbx_seq_one_letter_code
_entity_poly.pdbx_strand_id
1 'polypeptide(L)'
;MSQTTDKKQQAKWERRYVDKKTPWDRGGASPALEKMLSKIPEPPSNVLVPACGRGHEVISLAALGFNVTGVDFAPSAIHDLKHRLTRKSLIATLIDTDLFVWEPSESFDVIYEQTALCALNPDLWPEYARRLYQWMRPGGILVGMFMQTNRDGGPPWHVSLTALQGLFPEALWSWSDNLNEIIKHPSGLQERFITLKRRD
;
A
#
# COMPACT_ATOMS: atom_id res chain seq x y z
N MET A 1 -1.53 4.38 24.91
CA MET A 1 -2.08 3.01 25.04
C MET A 1 -1.46 2.18 23.93
N SER A 2 -0.84 1.05 24.24
CA SER A 2 -0.27 0.15 23.23
C SER A 2 -1.45 -0.41 22.41
N GLN A 3 -1.49 -0.10 21.11
CA GLN A 3 -2.47 -0.71 20.22
C GLN A 3 -2.09 -2.18 20.05
N THR A 4 -3.04 -3.07 20.25
CA THR A 4 -2.87 -4.50 20.03
C THR A 4 -3.49 -4.87 18.69
N THR A 5 -2.83 -5.77 17.95
CA THR A 5 -3.36 -6.33 16.70
C THR A 5 -4.80 -6.79 16.86
N ASP A 6 -5.69 -6.36 15.97
CA ASP A 6 -7.06 -6.90 15.90
C ASP A 6 -7.05 -8.32 15.34
N LYS A 7 -6.99 -9.30 16.25
CA LYS A 7 -6.94 -10.74 15.90
C LYS A 7 -8.13 -11.22 15.08
N LYS A 8 -9.31 -10.57 15.20
CA LYS A 8 -10.48 -10.92 14.39
C LYS A 8 -10.31 -10.50 12.95
N GLN A 9 -9.80 -9.28 12.72
CA GLN A 9 -9.50 -8.79 11.39
C GLN A 9 -8.36 -9.59 10.76
N GLN A 10 -7.30 -9.87 11.51
CA GLN A 10 -6.21 -10.73 11.04
C GLN A 10 -6.74 -12.09 10.58
N ALA A 11 -7.52 -12.79 11.41
CA ALA A 11 -8.08 -14.11 11.07
C ALA A 11 -9.01 -14.05 9.85
N LYS A 12 -9.77 -12.96 9.68
CA LYS A 12 -10.64 -12.75 8.52
C LYS A 12 -9.83 -12.61 7.22
N TRP A 13 -8.75 -11.82 7.21
CA TRP A 13 -7.90 -11.65 6.04
C TRP A 13 -7.06 -12.90 5.76
N GLU A 14 -6.47 -13.51 6.79
CA GLU A 14 -5.75 -14.78 6.68
C GLU A 14 -6.59 -15.85 5.98
N ARG A 15 -7.85 -16.01 6.42
CA ARG A 15 -8.76 -16.99 5.81
C ARG A 15 -8.97 -16.75 4.31
N ARG A 16 -8.99 -15.50 3.85
CA ARG A 16 -9.13 -15.19 2.42
C ARG A 16 -7.95 -15.69 1.60
N TYR A 17 -6.73 -15.58 2.12
CA TYR A 17 -5.53 -16.11 1.47
C TYR A 17 -5.50 -17.64 1.49
N VAL A 18 -5.81 -18.26 2.61
CA VAL A 18 -5.91 -19.73 2.75
C VAL A 18 -6.97 -20.29 1.80
N ASP A 19 -8.15 -19.70 1.76
CA ASP A 19 -9.27 -20.12 0.89
C ASP A 19 -9.07 -19.72 -0.58
N LYS A 20 -8.00 -19.01 -0.92
CA LYS A 20 -7.73 -18.45 -2.26
C LYS A 20 -8.86 -17.54 -2.78
N LYS A 21 -9.55 -16.84 -1.88
CA LYS A 21 -10.65 -15.90 -2.18
C LYS A 21 -10.15 -14.46 -2.14
N THR A 22 -9.26 -14.11 -3.06
CA THR A 22 -8.57 -12.81 -3.15
C THR A 22 -8.98 -12.03 -4.41
N PRO A 23 -10.24 -11.53 -4.51
CA PRO A 23 -10.74 -10.86 -5.72
C PRO A 23 -10.03 -9.55 -6.04
N TRP A 24 -9.24 -9.00 -5.12
CA TRP A 24 -8.39 -7.84 -5.34
C TRP A 24 -7.06 -8.19 -6.01
N ASP A 25 -6.66 -9.46 -6.00
CA ASP A 25 -5.41 -9.93 -6.59
C ASP A 25 -5.49 -9.87 -8.12
N ARG A 26 -4.62 -9.11 -8.73
CA ARG A 26 -4.53 -8.93 -10.18
C ARG A 26 -3.78 -10.08 -10.88
N GLY A 27 -3.18 -10.99 -10.11
CA GLY A 27 -2.28 -12.02 -10.65
C GLY A 27 -0.90 -11.50 -11.10
N GLY A 28 -0.66 -10.20 -10.96
CA GLY A 28 0.57 -9.50 -11.33
C GLY A 28 0.59 -8.08 -10.77
N ALA A 29 1.69 -7.35 -10.99
CA ALA A 29 1.79 -5.95 -10.58
C ALA A 29 0.80 -5.06 -11.33
N SER A 30 0.35 -3.99 -10.67
CA SER A 30 -0.53 -3.01 -11.29
C SER A 30 0.14 -2.30 -12.48
N PRO A 31 -0.59 -1.99 -13.56
CA PRO A 31 -0.09 -1.11 -14.63
C PRO A 31 0.34 0.29 -14.12
N ALA A 32 -0.12 0.69 -12.93
CA ALA A 32 0.29 1.92 -12.29
C ALA A 32 1.78 1.91 -11.89
N LEU A 33 2.40 0.73 -11.75
CA LEU A 33 3.80 0.62 -11.35
C LEU A 33 4.75 1.33 -12.34
N GLU A 34 4.56 1.16 -13.64
CA GLU A 34 5.36 1.85 -14.66
C GLU A 34 5.23 3.38 -14.56
N LYS A 35 4.02 3.85 -14.33
CA LYS A 35 3.74 5.29 -14.15
C LYS A 35 4.41 5.84 -12.88
N MET A 36 4.44 5.03 -11.82
CA MET A 36 5.12 5.35 -10.58
C MET A 36 6.62 5.55 -10.82
N LEU A 37 7.27 4.63 -11.54
CA LEU A 37 8.73 4.64 -11.74
C LEU A 37 9.25 5.97 -12.31
N SER A 38 8.48 6.64 -13.16
CA SER A 38 8.84 7.96 -13.71
C SER A 38 8.73 9.12 -12.69
N LYS A 39 8.19 8.87 -11.50
CA LYS A 39 7.86 9.91 -10.50
C LYS A 39 8.62 9.76 -9.19
N ILE A 40 9.38 8.68 -9.03
CA ILE A 40 10.12 8.35 -7.81
C ILE A 40 11.62 8.37 -8.05
N PRO A 41 12.44 8.47 -6.98
CA PRO A 41 13.90 8.36 -7.10
C PRO A 41 14.32 7.01 -7.69
N GLU A 42 15.45 7.03 -8.42
CA GLU A 42 16.09 5.82 -8.94
C GLU A 42 16.55 4.85 -7.83
N PRO A 43 16.73 3.55 -8.12
CA PRO A 43 17.33 2.62 -7.18
C PRO A 43 18.83 2.96 -6.91
N PRO A 44 19.34 2.57 -5.73
CA PRO A 44 18.62 1.97 -4.61
C PRO A 44 17.88 3.01 -3.77
N SER A 45 16.56 2.94 -3.71
CA SER A 45 15.72 3.75 -2.83
C SER A 45 14.91 2.84 -1.91
N ASN A 46 14.61 3.31 -0.70
CA ASN A 46 13.83 2.55 0.27
C ASN A 46 12.33 2.69 -0.03
N VAL A 47 11.69 1.60 -0.38
CA VAL A 47 10.26 1.56 -0.75
C VAL A 47 9.48 0.72 0.23
N LEU A 48 8.42 1.30 0.81
CA LEU A 48 7.43 0.56 1.61
C LEU A 48 6.21 0.20 0.77
N VAL A 49 5.77 -1.05 0.89
CA VAL A 49 4.49 -1.54 0.36
C VAL A 49 3.64 -2.02 1.54
N PRO A 50 2.76 -1.16 2.10
CA PRO A 50 1.89 -1.53 3.21
C PRO A 50 0.75 -2.42 2.73
N ALA A 51 0.30 -3.38 3.58
CA ALA A 51 -0.67 -4.42 3.25
C ALA A 51 -0.36 -5.10 1.90
N CYS A 52 0.91 -5.53 1.76
CA CYS A 52 1.48 -5.97 0.48
C CYS A 52 0.85 -7.24 -0.08
N GLY A 53 0.10 -7.99 0.70
CA GLY A 53 -0.54 -9.24 0.29
C GLY A 53 0.46 -10.21 -0.32
N ARG A 54 0.15 -10.71 -1.53
CA ARG A 54 1.05 -11.60 -2.28
C ARG A 54 2.25 -10.89 -2.91
N GLY A 55 2.37 -9.57 -2.74
CA GLY A 55 3.56 -8.79 -3.05
C GLY A 55 3.98 -8.78 -4.51
N HIS A 56 3.05 -8.65 -5.44
CA HIS A 56 3.39 -8.52 -6.87
C HIS A 56 4.30 -7.31 -7.10
N GLU A 57 3.97 -6.17 -6.48
CA GLU A 57 4.75 -4.94 -6.53
C GLU A 57 6.09 -5.08 -5.79
N VAL A 58 6.12 -5.75 -4.62
CA VAL A 58 7.36 -6.06 -3.90
C VAL A 58 8.34 -6.81 -4.78
N ILE A 59 7.87 -7.85 -5.49
CA ILE A 59 8.69 -8.64 -6.41
C ILE A 59 9.20 -7.78 -7.58
N SER A 60 8.31 -6.97 -8.18
CA SER A 60 8.68 -6.14 -9.33
C SER A 60 9.68 -5.05 -8.95
N LEU A 61 9.48 -4.38 -7.82
CA LEU A 61 10.38 -3.34 -7.32
C LEU A 61 11.74 -3.93 -6.90
N ALA A 62 11.76 -5.09 -6.23
CA ALA A 62 12.99 -5.78 -5.89
C ALA A 62 13.79 -6.20 -7.14
N ALA A 63 13.10 -6.65 -8.20
CA ALA A 63 13.73 -6.98 -9.48
C ALA A 63 14.33 -5.76 -10.18
N LEU A 64 13.85 -4.56 -9.90
CA LEU A 64 14.37 -3.29 -10.40
C LEU A 64 15.50 -2.72 -9.53
N GLY A 65 15.86 -3.38 -8.43
CA GLY A 65 16.97 -2.99 -7.56
C GLY A 65 16.61 -2.04 -6.43
N PHE A 66 15.33 -1.84 -6.12
CA PHE A 66 14.90 -1.09 -4.95
C PHE A 66 15.09 -1.87 -3.65
N ASN A 67 15.33 -1.17 -2.54
CA ASN A 67 15.29 -1.72 -1.19
C ASN A 67 13.84 -1.79 -0.72
N VAL A 68 13.18 -2.93 -0.88
CA VAL A 68 11.74 -3.04 -0.66
C VAL A 68 11.43 -3.65 0.70
N THR A 69 10.53 -3.00 1.45
CA THR A 69 9.89 -3.54 2.64
C THR A 69 8.42 -3.77 2.36
N GLY A 70 7.98 -5.03 2.45
CA GLY A 70 6.57 -5.42 2.39
C GLY A 70 6.05 -5.74 3.79
N VAL A 71 4.92 -5.16 4.16
CA VAL A 71 4.26 -5.41 5.46
C VAL A 71 2.86 -5.93 5.21
N ASP A 72 2.51 -7.05 5.81
CA ASP A 72 1.14 -7.56 5.84
C ASP A 72 0.92 -8.34 7.14
N PHE A 73 -0.29 -8.38 7.63
CA PHE A 73 -0.60 -9.13 8.86
C PHE A 73 -1.21 -10.50 8.61
N ALA A 74 -1.34 -10.93 7.35
CA ALA A 74 -1.77 -12.27 6.96
C ALA A 74 -0.55 -13.17 6.76
N PRO A 75 -0.25 -14.13 7.69
CA PRO A 75 0.93 -14.98 7.61
C PRO A 75 1.04 -15.76 6.30
N SER A 76 -0.09 -16.24 5.76
CA SER A 76 -0.11 -16.98 4.49
C SER A 76 0.32 -16.10 3.31
N ALA A 77 -0.01 -14.81 3.30
CA ALA A 77 0.41 -13.89 2.26
C ALA A 77 1.93 -13.66 2.29
N ILE A 78 2.48 -13.40 3.47
CA ILE A 78 3.93 -13.22 3.68
C ILE A 78 4.71 -14.49 3.36
N HIS A 79 4.19 -15.65 3.77
CA HIS A 79 4.81 -16.95 3.47
C HIS A 79 4.89 -17.20 1.95
N ASP A 80 3.79 -17.01 1.22
CA ASP A 80 3.75 -17.16 -0.24
C ASP A 80 4.73 -16.18 -0.92
N LEU A 81 4.73 -14.92 -0.50
CA LEU A 81 5.64 -13.90 -1.03
C LEU A 81 7.11 -14.27 -0.82
N LYS A 82 7.47 -14.77 0.37
CA LYS A 82 8.83 -15.23 0.68
C LYS A 82 9.28 -16.35 -0.28
N HIS A 83 8.43 -17.34 -0.51
CA HIS A 83 8.70 -18.42 -1.46
C HIS A 83 8.88 -17.91 -2.89
N ARG A 84 8.06 -16.96 -3.31
CA ARG A 84 8.14 -16.37 -4.66
C ARG A 84 9.41 -15.55 -4.86
N LEU A 85 9.86 -14.79 -3.85
CA LEU A 85 11.13 -14.05 -3.86
C LEU A 85 12.32 -15.03 -3.96
N THR A 86 12.33 -16.07 -3.11
CA THR A 86 13.41 -17.10 -3.13
C THR A 86 13.53 -17.77 -4.50
N ARG A 87 12.40 -18.17 -5.11
CA ARG A 87 12.42 -18.80 -6.46
C ARG A 87 12.93 -17.88 -7.56
N LYS A 88 12.92 -16.58 -7.35
CA LYS A 88 13.41 -15.56 -8.30
C LYS A 88 14.80 -15.03 -7.93
N SER A 89 15.40 -15.54 -6.84
CA SER A 89 16.65 -15.03 -6.28
C SER A 89 16.60 -13.51 -5.99
N LEU A 90 15.43 -13.02 -5.54
CA LEU A 90 15.21 -11.63 -5.17
C LEU A 90 15.22 -11.48 -3.64
N ILE A 91 15.60 -10.29 -3.17
CA ILE A 91 15.67 -9.94 -1.76
C ILE A 91 14.70 -8.79 -1.50
N ALA A 92 13.90 -8.92 -0.44
CA ALA A 92 13.08 -7.87 0.14
C ALA A 92 12.93 -8.12 1.64
N THR A 93 12.73 -7.07 2.42
CA THR A 93 12.37 -7.17 3.84
C THR A 93 10.88 -7.46 3.95
N LEU A 94 10.52 -8.55 4.64
CA LEU A 94 9.12 -8.95 4.83
C LEU A 94 8.77 -8.93 6.31
N ILE A 95 7.72 -8.21 6.66
CA ILE A 95 7.26 -8.03 8.03
C ILE A 95 5.84 -8.59 8.17
N ASP A 96 5.71 -9.66 8.96
CA ASP A 96 4.43 -10.26 9.32
C ASP A 96 3.90 -9.55 10.58
N THR A 97 3.15 -8.46 10.40
CA THR A 97 2.61 -7.69 11.52
C THR A 97 1.47 -6.76 11.08
N ASP A 98 0.73 -6.27 12.07
CA ASP A 98 -0.28 -5.24 11.90
C ASP A 98 0.38 -3.85 11.72
N LEU A 99 -0.02 -3.12 10.69
CA LEU A 99 0.45 -1.76 10.40
C LEU A 99 0.23 -0.78 11.56
N PHE A 100 -0.74 -1.06 12.44
CA PHE A 100 -1.08 -0.18 13.57
C PHE A 100 -0.23 -0.43 14.83
N VAL A 101 0.55 -1.51 14.87
CA VAL A 101 1.51 -1.79 15.95
C VAL A 101 2.96 -1.76 15.48
N TRP A 102 3.19 -1.75 14.18
CA TRP A 102 4.52 -1.73 13.59
C TRP A 102 5.11 -0.32 13.55
N GLU A 103 6.39 -0.23 13.87
CA GLU A 103 7.19 0.98 13.72
C GLU A 103 8.48 0.63 12.98
N PRO A 104 8.74 1.24 11.82
CA PRO A 104 9.98 1.01 11.09
C PRO A 104 11.18 1.62 11.80
N SER A 105 12.34 0.98 11.67
CA SER A 105 13.62 1.50 12.18
C SER A 105 14.20 2.64 11.33
N GLU A 106 13.77 2.74 10.07
CA GLU A 106 14.23 3.74 9.11
C GLU A 106 13.04 4.31 8.34
N SER A 107 13.19 5.54 7.85
CA SER A 107 12.18 6.16 7.02
C SER A 107 12.32 5.76 5.54
N PHE A 108 11.22 5.88 4.80
CA PHE A 108 11.14 5.50 3.40
C PHE A 108 11.22 6.70 2.45
N ASP A 109 11.86 6.50 1.31
CA ASP A 109 11.89 7.43 0.18
C ASP A 109 10.55 7.46 -0.53
N VAL A 110 9.92 6.27 -0.62
CA VAL A 110 8.68 6.04 -1.34
C VAL A 110 7.78 5.12 -0.54
N ILE A 111 6.48 5.42 -0.52
CA ILE A 111 5.44 4.48 -0.09
C ILE A 111 4.54 4.20 -1.28
N TYR A 112 4.39 2.92 -1.63
CA TYR A 112 3.46 2.45 -2.65
C TYR A 112 2.20 1.93 -1.98
N GLU A 113 1.15 2.74 -1.97
CA GLU A 113 -0.14 2.44 -1.37
C GLU A 113 -1.11 1.94 -2.45
N GLN A 114 -1.47 0.67 -2.38
CA GLN A 114 -2.50 0.09 -3.24
C GLN A 114 -3.41 -0.83 -2.44
N THR A 115 -4.70 -0.52 -2.46
CA THR A 115 -5.76 -1.30 -1.83
C THR A 115 -5.71 -1.44 -0.29
N ALA A 116 -4.72 -0.88 0.39
CA ALA A 116 -4.65 -0.90 1.85
C ALA A 116 -5.72 0.00 2.47
N LEU A 117 -5.77 1.29 2.10
CA LEU A 117 -6.74 2.24 2.68
C LEU A 117 -8.19 1.76 2.49
N CYS A 118 -8.55 1.27 1.31
CA CYS A 118 -9.90 0.79 1.04
C CYS A 118 -10.24 -0.55 1.73
N ALA A 119 -9.26 -1.26 2.25
CA ALA A 119 -9.44 -2.48 3.03
C ALA A 119 -9.67 -2.20 4.52
N LEU A 120 -9.20 -1.06 5.01
CA LEU A 120 -9.34 -0.62 6.40
C LEU A 120 -10.74 -0.05 6.67
N ASN A 121 -11.23 -0.22 7.91
CA ASN A 121 -12.40 0.54 8.37
C ASN A 121 -12.10 2.04 8.28
N PRO A 122 -13.01 2.87 7.73
CA PRO A 122 -12.84 4.32 7.64
C PRO A 122 -12.46 5.02 8.94
N ASP A 123 -12.87 4.51 10.09
CA ASP A 123 -12.48 5.03 11.41
C ASP A 123 -10.95 4.97 11.65
N LEU A 124 -10.24 4.09 10.94
CA LEU A 124 -8.78 3.94 11.02
C LEU A 124 -8.02 4.78 10.00
N TRP A 125 -8.69 5.37 9.02
CA TRP A 125 -8.03 6.13 7.95
C TRP A 125 -7.19 7.31 8.45
N PRO A 126 -7.64 8.14 9.41
CA PRO A 126 -6.81 9.23 9.93
C PRO A 126 -5.51 8.74 10.57
N GLU A 127 -5.59 7.66 11.35
CA GLU A 127 -4.40 7.07 11.98
C GLU A 127 -3.47 6.45 10.93
N TYR A 128 -4.01 5.77 9.93
CA TYR A 128 -3.21 5.22 8.84
C TYR A 128 -2.50 6.31 8.05
N ALA A 129 -3.18 7.39 7.67
CA ALA A 129 -2.58 8.52 6.97
C ALA A 129 -1.48 9.19 7.79
N ARG A 130 -1.69 9.34 9.12
CA ARG A 130 -0.68 9.84 10.05
C ARG A 130 0.57 8.96 10.06
N ARG A 131 0.41 7.63 10.08
CA ARG A 131 1.53 6.68 10.03
C ARG A 131 2.29 6.75 8.72
N LEU A 132 1.60 6.80 7.59
CA LEU A 132 2.24 6.98 6.27
C LEU A 132 3.12 8.24 6.25
N TYR A 133 2.63 9.35 6.83
CA TYR A 133 3.43 10.57 6.96
C TYR A 133 4.67 10.35 7.84
N GLN A 134 4.52 9.70 9.00
CA GLN A 134 5.63 9.47 9.93
C GLN A 134 6.70 8.53 9.38
N TRP A 135 6.31 7.50 8.64
CA TRP A 135 7.22 6.51 8.06
C TRP A 135 8.00 7.04 6.85
N MET A 136 7.52 8.10 6.24
CA MET A 136 8.16 8.70 5.08
C MET A 136 9.18 9.77 5.50
N ARG A 137 10.32 9.87 4.81
CA ARG A 137 11.25 10.99 5.00
C ARG A 137 10.68 12.30 4.47
N PRO A 138 11.15 13.48 4.94
CA PRO A 138 10.87 14.75 4.28
C PRO A 138 11.23 14.68 2.79
N GLY A 139 10.37 15.22 1.93
CA GLY A 139 10.55 15.15 0.47
C GLY A 139 10.24 13.79 -0.15
N GLY A 140 9.88 12.77 0.65
CA GLY A 140 9.47 11.44 0.16
C GLY A 140 8.16 11.47 -0.61
N ILE A 141 7.90 10.42 -1.40
CA ILE A 141 6.77 10.35 -2.33
C ILE A 141 5.84 9.20 -1.96
N LEU A 142 4.58 9.52 -1.69
CA LEU A 142 3.48 8.56 -1.61
C LEU A 142 2.86 8.41 -3.00
N VAL A 143 2.87 7.19 -3.53
CA VAL A 143 2.14 6.82 -4.74
C VAL A 143 0.94 5.99 -4.33
N GLY A 144 -0.26 6.52 -4.53
CA GLY A 144 -1.50 5.90 -4.07
C GLY A 144 -2.43 5.51 -5.23
N MET A 145 -3.01 4.31 -5.15
CA MET A 145 -4.13 3.84 -5.96
C MET A 145 -5.36 3.70 -5.07
N PHE A 146 -6.22 4.71 -5.10
CA PHE A 146 -7.37 4.81 -4.20
C PHE A 146 -8.65 4.31 -4.86
N MET A 147 -9.27 3.31 -4.26
CA MET A 147 -10.42 2.59 -4.80
C MET A 147 -11.65 3.49 -5.02
N GLN A 148 -12.22 3.41 -6.22
CA GLN A 148 -13.43 4.11 -6.63
C GLN A 148 -14.56 3.10 -6.84
N THR A 149 -15.33 2.80 -5.79
CA THR A 149 -16.45 1.83 -5.88
C THR A 149 -17.76 2.49 -6.31
N ASN A 150 -17.92 3.80 -6.05
CA ASN A 150 -19.15 4.57 -6.24
C ASN A 150 -20.37 3.92 -5.56
N ARG A 151 -20.15 3.26 -4.43
CA ARG A 151 -21.20 2.63 -3.62
C ARG A 151 -20.87 2.74 -2.14
N ASP A 152 -21.88 2.63 -1.29
CA ASP A 152 -21.73 2.57 0.15
C ASP A 152 -21.21 1.20 0.62
N GLY A 153 -20.56 1.21 1.78
CA GLY A 153 -20.04 0.01 2.43
C GLY A 153 -18.70 -0.48 1.88
N GLY A 154 -18.16 -1.49 2.54
CA GLY A 154 -16.84 -2.08 2.22
C GLY A 154 -16.50 -3.26 3.13
N PRO A 155 -15.30 -3.85 3.02
CA PRO A 155 -14.28 -3.54 1.99
C PRO A 155 -14.61 -4.14 0.61
N PRO A 156 -14.13 -3.55 -0.48
CA PRO A 156 -13.38 -2.29 -0.52
C PRO A 156 -14.28 -1.09 -0.32
N TRP A 157 -13.81 -0.13 0.50
CA TRP A 157 -14.48 1.14 0.72
C TRP A 157 -14.21 2.11 -0.44
N HIS A 158 -15.20 2.94 -0.77
CA HIS A 158 -14.99 4.06 -1.69
C HIS A 158 -14.15 5.15 -1.04
N VAL A 159 -13.07 5.56 -1.72
CA VAL A 159 -12.18 6.62 -1.22
C VAL A 159 -12.36 7.86 -2.09
N SER A 160 -13.23 8.77 -1.67
CA SER A 160 -13.50 10.00 -2.41
C SER A 160 -12.31 10.95 -2.40
N LEU A 161 -12.24 11.85 -3.40
CA LEU A 161 -11.19 12.89 -3.44
C LEU A 161 -11.26 13.80 -2.19
N THR A 162 -12.47 14.15 -1.75
CA THR A 162 -12.67 14.96 -0.54
C THR A 162 -12.12 14.25 0.72
N ALA A 163 -12.36 12.94 0.84
CA ALA A 163 -11.78 12.16 1.95
C ALA A 163 -10.26 12.16 1.90
N LEU A 164 -9.66 11.98 0.71
CA LEU A 164 -8.21 12.04 0.53
C LEU A 164 -7.64 13.40 0.90
N GLN A 165 -8.27 14.50 0.49
CA GLN A 165 -7.84 15.86 0.85
C GLN A 165 -7.89 16.10 2.36
N GLY A 166 -8.87 15.54 3.06
CA GLY A 166 -8.91 15.57 4.52
C GLY A 166 -7.82 14.75 5.20
N LEU A 167 -7.48 13.59 4.63
CA LEU A 167 -6.44 12.69 5.16
C LEU A 167 -5.01 13.18 4.86
N PHE A 168 -4.82 13.82 3.71
CA PHE A 168 -3.53 14.30 3.22
C PHE A 168 -3.55 15.82 2.96
N PRO A 169 -3.69 16.65 4.02
CA PRO A 169 -3.86 18.10 3.88
C PRO A 169 -2.65 18.77 3.21
N GLU A 170 -2.90 19.81 2.42
CA GLU A 170 -1.86 20.55 1.68
C GLU A 170 -0.80 21.20 2.58
N ALA A 171 -1.11 21.40 3.85
CA ALA A 171 -0.12 21.85 4.84
C ALA A 171 1.02 20.85 5.03
N LEU A 172 0.76 19.55 4.83
CA LEU A 172 1.73 18.46 5.03
C LEU A 172 2.17 17.82 3.69
N TRP A 173 1.36 17.96 2.64
CA TRP A 173 1.56 17.27 1.36
C TRP A 173 1.46 18.20 0.17
N SER A 174 2.36 18.04 -0.78
CA SER A 174 2.20 18.61 -2.13
C SER A 174 1.54 17.58 -3.03
N TRP A 175 0.41 17.95 -3.63
CA TRP A 175 -0.36 17.08 -4.49
C TRP A 175 0.13 17.16 -5.95
N SER A 176 -0.02 16.05 -6.69
CA SER A 176 0.18 16.07 -8.15
C SER A 176 -0.92 16.87 -8.85
N ASP A 177 -0.60 17.47 -10.00
CA ASP A 177 -1.55 18.31 -10.76
C ASP A 177 -2.71 17.51 -11.35
N ASN A 178 -2.49 16.25 -11.74
CA ASN A 178 -3.52 15.39 -12.30
C ASN A 178 -4.18 14.50 -11.24
N LEU A 179 -5.34 14.90 -10.76
CA LEU A 179 -6.14 14.16 -9.79
C LEU A 179 -7.20 13.24 -10.42
N ASN A 180 -7.28 13.18 -11.75
CA ASN A 180 -8.31 12.44 -12.48
C ASN A 180 -7.76 11.21 -13.21
N GLU A 181 -6.54 10.80 -12.92
CA GLU A 181 -5.96 9.62 -13.54
C GLU A 181 -6.56 8.35 -12.92
N ILE A 182 -7.16 7.53 -13.78
CA ILE A 182 -7.88 6.32 -13.38
C ILE A 182 -7.19 5.08 -13.95
N ILE A 183 -6.97 4.11 -13.08
CA ILE A 183 -6.47 2.78 -13.42
C ILE A 183 -7.64 1.79 -13.30
N LYS A 184 -7.88 0.99 -14.33
CA LYS A 184 -8.92 -0.07 -14.28
C LYS A 184 -8.46 -1.21 -13.39
N HIS A 185 -9.37 -1.70 -12.55
CA HIS A 185 -9.14 -2.88 -11.73
C HIS A 185 -9.79 -4.12 -12.37
N PRO A 186 -9.20 -5.34 -12.30
CA PRO A 186 -9.77 -6.57 -12.88
C PRO A 186 -11.18 -6.92 -12.39
N SER A 187 -11.52 -6.51 -11.16
CA SER A 187 -12.87 -6.69 -10.61
C SER A 187 -13.95 -5.80 -11.25
N GLY A 188 -13.62 -5.00 -12.27
CA GLY A 188 -14.51 -4.01 -12.89
C GLY A 188 -14.57 -2.68 -12.15
N LEU A 189 -13.92 -2.55 -11.00
CA LEU A 189 -13.77 -1.30 -10.26
C LEU A 189 -12.67 -0.43 -10.88
N GLN A 190 -12.49 0.75 -10.31
CA GLN A 190 -11.48 1.72 -10.72
C GLN A 190 -10.64 2.14 -9.52
N GLU A 191 -9.41 2.54 -9.78
CA GLU A 191 -8.51 3.13 -8.79
C GLU A 191 -8.07 4.50 -9.28
N ARG A 192 -8.12 5.50 -8.41
CA ARG A 192 -7.60 6.83 -8.67
C ARG A 192 -6.11 6.84 -8.35
N PHE A 193 -5.28 7.12 -9.34
CA PHE A 193 -3.84 7.26 -9.19
C PHE A 193 -3.49 8.69 -8.75
N ILE A 194 -2.81 8.81 -7.62
CA ILE A 194 -2.36 10.10 -7.07
C ILE A 194 -0.93 9.96 -6.56
N THR A 195 -0.12 10.98 -6.78
CA THR A 195 1.18 11.13 -6.12
C THR A 195 1.14 12.32 -5.17
N LEU A 196 1.66 12.10 -3.96
CA LEU A 196 1.79 13.11 -2.92
C LEU A 196 3.25 13.18 -2.49
N LYS A 197 3.79 14.38 -2.36
CA LYS A 197 5.13 14.59 -1.82
C LYS A 197 5.03 15.14 -0.41
N ARG A 198 5.68 14.46 0.57
CA ARG A 198 5.75 14.96 1.94
C ARG A 198 6.49 16.29 1.97
N ARG A 199 5.88 17.31 2.58
CA ARG A 199 6.54 18.59 2.88
C ARG A 199 7.48 18.43 4.07
N ASP A 200 8.44 19.35 4.17
CA ASP A 200 9.39 19.43 5.28
C ASP A 200 8.71 19.80 6.59
#